data_c187127a80954d25bb0c0d9d766736cb
#
_entry.id   c187127a80954d25bb0c0d9d766736cb
#
_cell.length_a   1.000
_cell.length_b   1.000
_cell.length_c   1.000
_cell.angle_alpha   90.00
_cell.angle_beta   90.00
_cell.angle_gamma   90.00
#
_symmetry.space_group_name_H-M   'P 1'
#
loop_
_entity.id
_entity.type
_entity.pdbx_description
1 polymer ?
#
loop_
_entity_poly.entity_id
_entity_poly.type
_entity_poly.pdbx_seq_one_letter_code
_entity_poly.pdbx_strand_id
1 'polypeptide(L)'
;MLESYRQHVAERAALGIPPLPLSAQQTADLVQLLKNPPAGEEEFLLDLITNRVPAGVDDAAKVKSAFLAAIVNGSDTCKLIDRKKATFLLGTMLGGFNIKPLIDALNDAEVGEIAAEALSKTLLMFDYFHDVKDLADKGSATAKKVMQSWADAEWFTSRPEVPQSIKLTVFKVTGETNTDDLSPAPDAWSRPDIPLHALAMLKNPRPGIEADEPGKVGPIKQLQALIAKGNPIAYVGDVVGTGSSRKSATNSVLWFTGDDIPFIPNKRFGGYCLGNKIAPIF
;
A
#
# COMPACT_ATOMS: atom_id res chain seq x y z
N MET A 1 -13.90 17.28 9.69
CA MET A 1 -12.97 16.35 9.00
C MET A 1 -13.31 16.15 7.52
N LEU A 2 -14.54 15.76 7.15
CA LEU A 2 -14.88 15.44 5.74
C LEU A 2 -14.64 16.60 4.78
N GLU A 3 -15.15 17.80 5.08
CA GLU A 3 -14.98 18.97 4.23
C GLU A 3 -13.50 19.31 4.00
N SER A 4 -12.71 19.36 5.06
CA SER A 4 -11.27 19.66 4.96
C SER A 4 -10.52 18.57 4.17
N TYR A 5 -10.94 17.31 4.27
CA TYR A 5 -10.32 16.22 3.49
C TYR A 5 -10.72 16.32 2.01
N ARG A 6 -11.98 16.65 1.68
CA ARG A 6 -12.41 16.88 0.30
C ARG A 6 -11.66 18.07 -0.35
N GLN A 7 -11.45 19.15 0.40
CA GLN A 7 -10.63 20.25 -0.07
C GLN A 7 -9.19 19.77 -0.37
N HIS A 8 -8.59 19.01 0.54
CA HIS A 8 -7.26 18.41 0.32
C HIS A 8 -7.24 17.50 -0.93
N VAL A 9 -8.27 16.69 -1.13
CA VAL A 9 -8.41 15.87 -2.34
C VAL A 9 -8.39 16.73 -3.60
N ALA A 10 -9.13 17.84 -3.61
CA ALA A 10 -9.18 18.76 -4.77
C ALA A 10 -7.83 19.44 -5.02
N GLU A 11 -7.15 19.89 -3.97
CA GLU A 11 -5.80 20.50 -4.08
C GLU A 11 -4.78 19.52 -4.67
N ARG A 12 -4.82 18.26 -4.24
CA ARG A 12 -3.93 17.22 -4.75
C ARG A 12 -4.27 16.81 -6.18
N ALA A 13 -5.56 16.75 -6.50
CA ALA A 13 -6.03 16.47 -7.87
C ALA A 13 -5.56 17.53 -8.87
N ALA A 14 -5.46 18.80 -8.47
CA ALA A 14 -4.90 19.85 -9.30
C ALA A 14 -3.41 19.63 -9.67
N LEU A 15 -2.68 18.86 -8.86
CA LEU A 15 -1.30 18.41 -9.13
C LEU A 15 -1.26 17.07 -9.89
N GLY A 16 -2.40 16.45 -10.19
CA GLY A 16 -2.49 15.13 -10.81
C GLY A 16 -2.05 13.96 -9.90
N ILE A 17 -2.10 14.14 -8.58
CA ILE A 17 -1.68 13.15 -7.60
C ILE A 17 -2.79 12.87 -6.56
N PRO A 18 -2.82 11.66 -5.96
CA PRO A 18 -3.83 11.32 -4.98
C PRO A 18 -3.64 12.08 -3.66
N PRO A 19 -4.70 12.19 -2.83
CA PRO A 19 -4.62 12.80 -1.51
C PRO A 19 -3.67 12.03 -0.60
N LEU A 20 -3.13 12.70 0.41
CA LEU A 20 -2.40 12.05 1.49
C LEU A 20 -3.30 11.06 2.25
N PRO A 21 -2.72 10.00 2.83
CA PRO A 21 -3.43 9.16 3.77
C PRO A 21 -3.94 9.95 4.97
N LEU A 22 -4.97 9.41 5.63
CA LEU A 22 -5.51 10.00 6.85
C LEU A 22 -4.48 9.94 7.99
N SER A 23 -4.37 11.04 8.73
CA SER A 23 -3.61 11.08 9.98
C SER A 23 -4.33 10.30 11.09
N ALA A 24 -3.65 10.07 12.22
CA ALA A 24 -4.25 9.45 13.40
C ALA A 24 -5.48 10.23 13.92
N GLN A 25 -5.41 11.57 13.95
CA GLN A 25 -6.54 12.41 14.36
C GLN A 25 -7.72 12.30 13.37
N GLN A 26 -7.45 12.39 12.07
CA GLN A 26 -8.49 12.23 11.04
C GLN A 26 -9.12 10.84 11.08
N THR A 27 -8.32 9.80 11.39
CA THR A 27 -8.83 8.44 11.55
C THR A 27 -9.70 8.31 12.81
N ALA A 28 -9.35 8.98 13.90
CA ALA A 28 -10.19 9.03 15.10
C ALA A 28 -11.52 9.74 14.83
N ASP A 29 -11.49 10.86 14.13
CA ASP A 29 -12.71 11.57 13.69
C ASP A 29 -13.57 10.70 12.76
N LEU A 30 -12.94 9.98 11.82
CA LEU A 30 -13.62 9.03 10.92
C LEU A 30 -14.33 7.92 11.72
N VAL A 31 -13.72 7.38 12.77
CA VAL A 31 -14.33 6.37 13.63
C VAL A 31 -15.62 6.90 14.27
N GLN A 32 -15.64 8.15 14.73
CA GLN A 32 -16.86 8.75 15.27
C GLN A 32 -17.97 8.90 14.21
N LEU A 33 -17.58 9.27 12.99
CA LEU A 33 -18.53 9.37 11.87
C LEU A 33 -19.07 8.01 11.45
N LEU A 34 -18.25 6.96 11.46
CA LEU A 34 -18.68 5.58 11.15
C LEU A 34 -19.71 5.04 12.17
N LYS A 35 -19.59 5.44 13.44
CA LYS A 35 -20.58 5.08 14.46
C LYS A 35 -21.93 5.79 14.25
N ASN A 36 -21.91 7.02 13.78
CA ASN A 36 -23.08 7.85 13.53
C ASN A 36 -22.94 8.54 12.17
N PRO A 37 -23.12 7.81 11.07
CA PRO A 37 -22.87 8.36 9.75
C PRO A 37 -23.88 9.45 9.39
N PRO A 38 -23.42 10.60 8.87
CA PRO A 38 -24.31 11.56 8.23
C PRO A 38 -24.97 10.91 7.00
N ALA A 39 -26.22 11.26 6.75
CA ALA A 39 -26.98 10.70 5.63
C ALA A 39 -26.26 10.98 4.28
N GLY A 40 -26.08 9.94 3.48
CA GLY A 40 -25.46 10.01 2.16
C GLY A 40 -23.91 9.98 2.18
N GLU A 41 -23.28 9.82 3.36
CA GLU A 41 -21.81 9.74 3.49
C GLU A 41 -21.29 8.30 3.69
N GLU A 42 -22.19 7.33 3.77
CA GLU A 42 -21.88 5.96 4.18
C GLU A 42 -20.81 5.30 3.29
N GLU A 43 -20.93 5.41 1.97
CA GLU A 43 -19.97 4.83 1.02
C GLU A 43 -18.62 5.52 1.12
N PHE A 44 -18.60 6.84 1.24
CA PHE A 44 -17.36 7.60 1.35
C PHE A 44 -16.62 7.28 2.67
N LEU A 45 -17.34 7.16 3.79
CA LEU A 45 -16.76 6.76 5.06
C LEU A 45 -16.16 5.34 5.00
N LEU A 46 -16.84 4.41 4.34
CA LEU A 46 -16.34 3.06 4.12
C LEU A 46 -15.11 3.03 3.21
N ASP A 47 -15.07 3.86 2.18
CA ASP A 47 -13.88 4.00 1.34
C ASP A 47 -12.69 4.52 2.14
N LEU A 48 -12.90 5.56 2.94
CA LEU A 48 -11.85 6.16 3.76
C LEU A 48 -11.24 5.16 4.74
N ILE A 49 -12.05 4.42 5.50
CA ILE A 49 -11.52 3.44 6.47
C ILE A 49 -10.88 2.25 5.78
N THR A 50 -11.34 1.88 4.61
CA THR A 50 -10.82 0.75 3.84
C THR A 50 -9.50 1.10 3.17
N ASN A 51 -9.44 2.22 2.45
CA ASN A 51 -8.40 2.50 1.47
C ASN A 51 -7.49 3.69 1.81
N ARG A 52 -7.86 4.53 2.79
CA ARG A 52 -7.15 5.78 3.05
C ARG A 52 -6.46 5.87 4.42
N VAL A 53 -6.54 4.83 5.23
CA VAL A 53 -5.78 4.74 6.49
C VAL A 53 -4.47 3.99 6.24
N PRO A 54 -3.31 4.54 6.62
CA PRO A 54 -2.02 3.83 6.51
C PRO A 54 -2.06 2.45 7.18
N ALA A 55 -1.28 1.52 6.63
CA ALA A 55 -1.12 0.17 7.18
C ALA A 55 0.12 0.08 8.10
N GLY A 56 0.32 -1.09 8.69
CA GLY A 56 1.50 -1.43 9.50
C GLY A 56 1.48 -0.76 10.88
N VAL A 57 2.54 -0.03 11.21
CA VAL A 57 2.79 0.54 12.56
C VAL A 57 2.55 2.05 12.64
N ASP A 58 1.91 2.63 11.65
CA ASP A 58 1.51 4.04 11.69
C ASP A 58 0.50 4.30 12.83
N ASP A 59 0.54 5.49 13.43
CA ASP A 59 -0.39 5.84 14.52
C ASP A 59 -1.86 5.81 14.07
N ALA A 60 -2.15 6.15 12.81
CA ALA A 60 -3.48 6.00 12.23
C ALA A 60 -3.91 4.53 12.14
N ALA A 61 -2.98 3.61 11.82
CA ALA A 61 -3.23 2.17 11.83
C ALA A 61 -3.59 1.67 13.23
N LYS A 62 -2.97 2.21 14.28
CA LYS A 62 -3.31 1.89 15.67
C LYS A 62 -4.77 2.24 16.00
N VAL A 63 -5.23 3.43 15.57
CA VAL A 63 -6.61 3.87 15.76
C VAL A 63 -7.59 2.96 15.00
N LYS A 64 -7.32 2.69 13.71
CA LYS A 64 -8.13 1.78 12.89
C LYS A 64 -8.21 0.39 13.51
N SER A 65 -7.07 -0.18 13.90
CA SER A 65 -7.03 -1.51 14.49
C SER A 65 -7.82 -1.60 15.80
N ALA A 66 -7.68 -0.62 16.69
CA ALA A 66 -8.43 -0.60 17.96
C ALA A 66 -9.95 -0.56 17.74
N PHE A 67 -10.42 0.24 16.80
CA PHE A 67 -11.84 0.31 16.42
C PHE A 67 -12.34 -1.03 15.85
N LEU A 68 -11.63 -1.60 14.87
CA LEU A 68 -12.02 -2.86 14.24
C LEU A 68 -11.98 -4.02 15.26
N ALA A 69 -10.97 -4.06 16.12
CA ALA A 69 -10.86 -5.07 17.18
C ALA A 69 -12.02 -5.01 18.16
N ALA A 70 -12.47 -3.80 18.51
CA ALA A 70 -13.64 -3.63 19.38
C ALA A 70 -14.94 -4.17 18.75
N ILE A 71 -15.10 -4.04 17.43
CA ILE A 71 -16.22 -4.66 16.69
C ILE A 71 -16.07 -6.19 16.68
N VAL A 72 -14.88 -6.71 16.39
CA VAL A 72 -14.63 -8.16 16.31
C VAL A 72 -14.92 -8.85 17.63
N ASN A 73 -14.49 -8.29 18.76
CA ASN A 73 -14.70 -8.87 20.09
C ASN A 73 -16.08 -8.54 20.70
N GLY A 74 -16.91 -7.74 20.01
CA GLY A 74 -18.27 -7.39 20.45
C GLY A 74 -18.34 -6.30 21.51
N SER A 75 -17.23 -5.64 21.86
CA SER A 75 -17.23 -4.52 22.81
C SER A 75 -17.72 -3.20 22.20
N ASP A 76 -17.80 -3.11 20.88
CA ASP A 76 -18.36 -1.98 20.14
C ASP A 76 -19.19 -2.48 18.93
N THR A 77 -20.01 -1.61 18.37
CA THR A 77 -20.84 -1.90 17.21
C THR A 77 -20.80 -0.78 16.20
N CYS A 78 -20.93 -1.12 14.92
CA CYS A 78 -20.99 -0.17 13.82
C CYS A 78 -22.06 -0.64 12.81
N LYS A 79 -22.95 0.25 12.37
CA LYS A 79 -23.98 -0.09 11.40
C LYS A 79 -23.42 -0.42 10.01
N LEU A 80 -22.27 0.16 9.68
CA LEU A 80 -21.65 0.04 8.35
C LEU A 80 -20.62 -1.10 8.28
N ILE A 81 -20.16 -1.60 9.43
CA ILE A 81 -19.08 -2.58 9.51
C ILE A 81 -19.51 -3.65 10.53
N ASP A 82 -19.84 -4.83 10.03
CA ASP A 82 -20.09 -6.00 10.86
C ASP A 82 -18.81 -6.69 11.31
N ARG A 83 -18.89 -7.72 12.13
CA ARG A 83 -17.75 -8.48 12.65
C ARG A 83 -16.90 -9.10 11.54
N LYS A 84 -17.54 -9.65 10.50
CA LYS A 84 -16.84 -10.27 9.36
C LYS A 84 -16.05 -9.24 8.56
N LYS A 85 -16.68 -8.11 8.25
CA LYS A 85 -16.03 -7.00 7.56
C LYS A 85 -14.90 -6.41 8.40
N ALA A 86 -15.09 -6.26 9.71
CA ALA A 86 -14.03 -5.77 10.61
C ALA A 86 -12.83 -6.71 10.64
N THR A 87 -13.05 -8.03 10.72
CA THR A 87 -11.99 -9.04 10.70
C THR A 87 -11.24 -9.04 9.37
N PHE A 88 -11.98 -8.96 8.25
CA PHE A 88 -11.39 -8.82 6.92
C PHE A 88 -10.50 -7.57 6.83
N LEU A 89 -10.98 -6.41 7.28
CA LEU A 89 -10.22 -5.16 7.25
C LEU A 89 -8.97 -5.22 8.15
N LEU A 90 -9.03 -5.89 9.31
CA LEU A 90 -7.82 -6.18 10.11
C LEU A 90 -6.80 -6.97 9.31
N GLY A 91 -7.24 -7.97 8.53
CA GLY A 91 -6.36 -8.77 7.67
C GLY A 91 -5.64 -7.97 6.57
N THR A 92 -6.16 -6.81 6.17
CA THR A 92 -5.53 -5.95 5.16
C THR A 92 -4.42 -5.04 5.70
N MET A 93 -4.15 -5.04 7.01
CA MET A 93 -3.28 -4.06 7.66
C MET A 93 -1.79 -4.43 7.68
N LEU A 94 -1.37 -5.53 7.07
CA LEU A 94 0.03 -5.95 6.84
C LEU A 94 0.89 -6.22 8.09
N GLY A 95 0.29 -6.49 9.22
CA GLY A 95 1.03 -6.70 10.47
C GLY A 95 1.07 -5.46 11.37
N GLY A 96 1.64 -5.62 12.57
CA GLY A 96 1.59 -4.60 13.60
C GLY A 96 0.36 -4.72 14.50
N PHE A 97 -0.42 -3.66 14.67
CA PHE A 97 -1.54 -3.59 15.63
C PHE A 97 -2.70 -4.55 15.36
N ASN A 98 -2.81 -5.11 14.17
CA ASN A 98 -3.88 -6.03 13.79
C ASN A 98 -3.62 -7.49 14.19
N ILE A 99 -2.38 -7.87 14.49
CA ILE A 99 -2.00 -9.28 14.71
C ILE A 99 -2.69 -9.87 15.94
N LYS A 100 -2.54 -9.23 17.09
CA LYS A 100 -3.15 -9.73 18.35
C LYS A 100 -4.68 -9.86 18.25
N PRO A 101 -5.44 -8.86 17.73
CA PRO A 101 -6.88 -9.03 17.52
C PRO A 101 -7.26 -10.21 16.61
N LEU A 102 -6.48 -10.49 15.56
CA LEU A 102 -6.73 -11.64 14.69
C LEU A 102 -6.45 -12.97 15.39
N ILE A 103 -5.39 -13.04 16.21
CA ILE A 103 -5.09 -14.24 17.00
C ILE A 103 -6.20 -14.52 18.01
N ASP A 104 -6.68 -13.49 18.71
CA ASP A 104 -7.77 -13.58 19.68
C ASP A 104 -9.08 -14.07 19.04
N ALA A 105 -9.28 -13.75 17.75
CA ALA A 105 -10.44 -14.18 16.99
C ALA A 105 -10.36 -15.60 16.42
N LEU A 106 -9.21 -16.29 16.47
CA LEU A 106 -9.02 -17.60 15.81
C LEU A 106 -10.04 -18.67 16.25
N ASN A 107 -10.45 -18.67 17.51
CA ASN A 107 -11.42 -19.64 18.03
C ASN A 107 -12.88 -19.16 18.00
N ASP A 108 -13.14 -17.98 17.42
CA ASP A 108 -14.49 -17.45 17.27
C ASP A 108 -15.24 -18.18 16.14
N ALA A 109 -16.47 -18.63 16.43
CA ALA A 109 -17.25 -19.45 15.51
C ALA A 109 -17.67 -18.69 14.24
N GLU A 110 -17.80 -17.36 14.30
CA GLU A 110 -18.24 -16.52 13.18
C GLU A 110 -17.10 -16.00 12.31
N VAL A 111 -15.98 -15.60 12.93
CA VAL A 111 -14.91 -14.87 12.26
C VAL A 111 -13.56 -15.58 12.26
N GLY A 112 -13.44 -16.73 12.94
CA GLY A 112 -12.19 -17.46 13.11
C GLY A 112 -11.53 -17.89 11.79
N GLU A 113 -12.32 -18.32 10.81
CA GLU A 113 -11.79 -18.67 9.48
C GLU A 113 -11.26 -17.45 8.72
N ILE A 114 -11.91 -16.29 8.85
CA ILE A 114 -11.43 -15.03 8.23
C ILE A 114 -10.13 -14.59 8.90
N ALA A 115 -10.05 -14.71 10.22
CA ALA A 115 -8.83 -14.42 10.97
C ALA A 115 -7.68 -15.36 10.57
N ALA A 116 -7.97 -16.66 10.42
CA ALA A 116 -6.98 -17.66 9.98
C ALA A 116 -6.45 -17.37 8.58
N GLU A 117 -7.32 -17.03 7.63
CA GLU A 117 -6.91 -16.62 6.27
C GLU A 117 -6.01 -15.39 6.29
N ALA A 118 -6.35 -14.38 7.10
CA ALA A 118 -5.55 -13.18 7.25
C ALA A 118 -4.15 -13.47 7.83
N LEU A 119 -4.08 -14.26 8.90
CA LEU A 119 -2.82 -14.64 9.55
C LEU A 119 -1.94 -15.51 8.66
N SER A 120 -2.53 -16.40 7.86
CA SER A 120 -1.80 -17.24 6.90
C SER A 120 -1.02 -16.39 5.86
N LYS A 121 -1.52 -15.21 5.53
CA LYS A 121 -0.89 -14.28 4.58
C LYS A 121 0.03 -13.25 5.24
N THR A 122 0.03 -13.18 6.57
CA THR A 122 0.84 -12.22 7.32
C THR A 122 2.18 -12.85 7.66
N LEU A 123 3.24 -12.23 7.15
CA LEU A 123 4.62 -12.67 7.36
C LEU A 123 5.27 -11.90 8.51
N LEU A 124 6.42 -12.39 8.98
CA LEU A 124 7.25 -11.73 9.99
C LEU A 124 6.53 -11.52 11.33
N MET A 125 5.81 -12.54 11.78
CA MET A 125 5.09 -12.53 13.06
C MET A 125 5.93 -13.12 14.22
N PHE A 126 7.20 -12.85 14.27
CA PHE A 126 8.13 -13.48 15.24
C PHE A 126 7.65 -13.40 16.68
N ASP A 127 7.13 -12.26 17.11
CA ASP A 127 6.66 -12.04 18.47
C ASP A 127 5.40 -12.84 18.81
N TYR A 128 4.62 -13.25 17.81
CA TYR A 128 3.32 -13.90 17.95
C TYR A 128 3.27 -15.33 17.45
N PHE A 129 4.39 -15.86 16.97
CA PHE A 129 4.45 -17.24 16.47
C PHE A 129 4.01 -18.25 17.55
N HIS A 130 4.52 -18.10 18.76
CA HIS A 130 4.20 -19.01 19.87
C HIS A 130 2.74 -18.91 20.31
N ASP A 131 2.12 -17.75 20.24
CA ASP A 131 0.69 -17.58 20.55
C ASP A 131 -0.18 -18.44 19.62
N VAL A 132 0.10 -18.41 18.30
CA VAL A 132 -0.62 -19.23 17.33
C VAL A 132 -0.30 -20.71 17.53
N LYS A 133 0.97 -21.07 17.76
CA LYS A 133 1.39 -22.43 18.02
C LYS A 133 0.71 -23.01 19.28
N ASP A 134 0.64 -22.25 20.36
CA ASP A 134 0.00 -22.68 21.61
C ASP A 134 -1.50 -22.94 21.42
N LEU A 135 -2.18 -22.13 20.61
CA LEU A 135 -3.57 -22.39 20.23
C LEU A 135 -3.71 -23.67 19.41
N ALA A 136 -2.81 -23.90 18.47
CA ALA A 136 -2.79 -25.12 17.66
C ALA A 136 -2.54 -26.36 18.50
N ASP A 137 -1.61 -26.31 19.44
CA ASP A 137 -1.29 -27.42 20.39
C ASP A 137 -2.48 -27.71 21.33
N LYS A 138 -3.25 -26.70 21.69
CA LYS A 138 -4.50 -26.82 22.47
C LYS A 138 -5.69 -27.30 21.64
N GLY A 139 -5.51 -27.58 20.35
CA GLY A 139 -6.50 -28.20 19.49
C GLY A 139 -7.27 -27.28 18.56
N SER A 140 -6.97 -25.96 18.53
CA SER A 140 -7.62 -25.02 17.62
C SER A 140 -7.40 -25.42 16.15
N ALA A 141 -8.49 -25.69 15.43
CA ALA A 141 -8.44 -26.08 14.02
C ALA A 141 -7.95 -24.92 13.13
N THR A 142 -8.40 -23.72 13.40
CA THR A 142 -8.01 -22.49 12.68
C THR A 142 -6.55 -22.15 12.90
N ALA A 143 -6.04 -22.27 14.14
CA ALA A 143 -4.63 -22.08 14.43
C ALA A 143 -3.75 -23.15 13.75
N LYS A 144 -4.18 -24.42 13.71
CA LYS A 144 -3.50 -25.47 12.94
C LYS A 144 -3.44 -25.16 11.46
N LYS A 145 -4.52 -24.62 10.88
CA LYS A 145 -4.56 -24.18 9.48
C LYS A 145 -3.53 -23.08 9.21
N VAL A 146 -3.41 -22.10 10.10
CA VAL A 146 -2.38 -21.04 9.99
C VAL A 146 -0.98 -21.64 10.06
N MET A 147 -0.70 -22.49 11.04
CA MET A 147 0.61 -23.14 11.19
C MET A 147 0.98 -23.98 9.98
N GLN A 148 0.01 -24.70 9.41
CA GLN A 148 0.23 -25.50 8.20
C GLN A 148 0.53 -24.62 6.99
N SER A 149 -0.24 -23.53 6.79
CA SER A 149 -0.01 -22.57 5.71
C SER A 149 1.39 -21.95 5.78
N TRP A 150 1.87 -21.62 6.97
CA TRP A 150 3.24 -21.12 7.15
C TRP A 150 4.29 -22.20 6.87
N ALA A 151 4.08 -23.42 7.30
CA ALA A 151 4.99 -24.55 7.04
C ALA A 151 5.10 -24.87 5.55
N ASP A 152 3.98 -24.78 4.82
CA ASP A 152 3.91 -25.02 3.37
C ASP A 152 4.39 -23.82 2.54
N ALA A 153 4.71 -22.71 3.19
CA ALA A 153 5.09 -21.44 2.54
C ALA A 153 4.07 -20.98 1.47
N GLU A 154 2.77 -21.13 1.76
CA GLU A 154 1.69 -20.81 0.81
C GLU A 154 1.74 -19.37 0.32
N TRP A 155 2.14 -18.44 1.17
CA TRP A 155 2.36 -17.03 0.83
C TRP A 155 3.33 -16.81 -0.34
N PHE A 156 4.22 -17.78 -0.57
CA PHE A 156 5.20 -17.78 -1.66
C PHE A 156 4.76 -18.68 -2.82
N THR A 157 4.35 -19.91 -2.53
CA THR A 157 4.01 -20.93 -3.54
C THR A 157 2.68 -20.63 -4.25
N SER A 158 1.77 -19.87 -3.63
CA SER A 158 0.49 -19.46 -4.23
C SER A 158 0.59 -18.28 -5.19
N ARG A 159 1.79 -17.74 -5.42
CA ARG A 159 1.97 -16.63 -6.37
C ARG A 159 1.80 -17.11 -7.81
N PRO A 160 1.25 -16.26 -8.69
CA PRO A 160 1.12 -16.60 -10.11
C PRO A 160 2.50 -16.84 -10.72
N GLU A 161 2.54 -17.74 -11.69
CA GLU A 161 3.75 -17.96 -12.49
C GLU A 161 4.16 -16.72 -13.27
N VAL A 162 5.48 -16.59 -13.52
CA VAL A 162 5.99 -15.51 -14.36
C VAL A 162 5.47 -15.73 -15.80
N PRO A 163 4.84 -14.73 -16.41
CA PRO A 163 4.30 -14.88 -17.76
C PRO A 163 5.40 -15.16 -18.79
N GLN A 164 5.12 -16.02 -19.75
CA GLN A 164 6.06 -16.36 -20.85
C GLN A 164 6.31 -15.18 -21.79
N SER A 165 5.39 -14.23 -21.86
CA SER A 165 5.52 -13.01 -22.67
C SER A 165 4.73 -11.87 -22.03
N ILE A 166 5.24 -10.65 -22.20
CA ILE A 166 4.58 -9.42 -21.73
C ILE A 166 4.57 -8.40 -22.86
N LYS A 167 3.40 -7.80 -23.11
CA LYS A 167 3.28 -6.62 -23.98
C LYS A 167 3.43 -5.36 -23.15
N LEU A 168 4.44 -4.56 -23.45
CA LEU A 168 4.79 -3.36 -22.70
C LEU A 168 4.73 -2.10 -23.58
N THR A 169 4.41 -0.95 -22.95
CA THR A 169 4.71 0.37 -23.50
C THR A 169 6.04 0.84 -22.91
N VAL A 170 7.02 1.14 -23.75
CA VAL A 170 8.36 1.50 -23.29
C VAL A 170 8.49 3.02 -23.14
N PHE A 171 8.92 3.44 -21.95
CA PHE A 171 9.49 4.76 -21.70
C PHE A 171 11.01 4.65 -21.76
N LYS A 172 11.59 5.00 -22.93
CA LYS A 172 13.04 4.88 -23.17
C LYS A 172 13.75 6.13 -22.70
N VAL A 173 14.75 5.93 -21.85
CA VAL A 173 15.68 6.96 -21.38
C VAL A 173 17.08 6.61 -21.84
N THR A 174 17.64 7.40 -22.73
CA THR A 174 18.99 7.19 -23.27
C THR A 174 20.07 7.60 -22.29
N GLY A 175 21.20 6.92 -22.35
CA GLY A 175 22.35 7.19 -21.49
C GLY A 175 22.19 6.66 -20.07
N GLU A 176 23.03 7.15 -19.18
CA GLU A 176 22.98 6.78 -17.77
C GLU A 176 21.85 7.52 -17.04
N THR A 177 21.14 6.78 -16.19
CA THR A 177 20.19 7.30 -15.22
C THR A 177 20.64 6.92 -13.84
N ASN A 178 21.04 7.90 -13.05
CA ASN A 178 21.45 7.68 -11.67
C ASN A 178 20.30 7.96 -10.68
N THR A 179 20.56 7.71 -9.40
CA THR A 179 19.54 7.91 -8.37
C THR A 179 19.19 9.37 -8.12
N ASP A 180 20.03 10.33 -8.51
CA ASP A 180 19.68 11.76 -8.45
C ASP A 180 18.72 12.17 -9.56
N ASP A 181 18.78 11.52 -10.72
CA ASP A 181 17.78 11.70 -11.78
C ASP A 181 16.40 11.21 -11.35
N LEU A 182 16.35 10.08 -10.61
CA LEU A 182 15.10 9.43 -10.21
C LEU A 182 14.54 9.96 -8.88
N SER A 183 15.39 10.45 -8.00
CA SER A 183 15.06 11.00 -6.68
C SER A 183 16.03 12.13 -6.34
N PRO A 184 15.83 13.32 -6.91
CA PRO A 184 16.75 14.43 -6.75
C PRO A 184 16.97 14.82 -5.29
N ALA A 185 18.24 15.06 -4.90
CA ALA A 185 18.59 15.41 -3.53
C ALA A 185 17.92 16.71 -3.03
N PRO A 186 17.76 17.77 -3.84
CA PRO A 186 17.05 18.99 -3.42
C PRO A 186 15.59 18.75 -3.03
N ASP A 187 14.97 17.66 -3.54
CA ASP A 187 13.56 17.31 -3.26
C ASP A 187 13.42 16.27 -2.16
N ALA A 188 14.47 16.03 -1.37
CA ALA A 188 14.48 15.00 -0.32
C ALA A 188 13.35 15.17 0.71
N TRP A 189 12.89 16.38 0.94
CA TRP A 189 11.79 16.72 1.84
C TRP A 189 10.46 16.08 1.43
N SER A 190 10.24 15.83 0.14
CA SER A 190 9.02 15.22 -0.39
C SER A 190 9.04 13.68 -0.42
N ARG A 191 10.16 13.02 -0.09
CA ARG A 191 10.31 11.55 -0.17
C ARG A 191 9.26 10.74 0.61
N PRO A 192 8.77 11.18 1.78
CA PRO A 192 7.70 10.48 2.48
C PRO A 192 6.37 10.46 1.70
N ASP A 193 6.15 11.43 0.82
CA ASP A 193 5.01 11.55 -0.07
C ASP A 193 5.40 11.05 -1.47
N ILE A 194 5.30 9.73 -1.70
CA ILE A 194 5.74 9.08 -2.94
C ILE A 194 5.14 9.75 -4.18
N PRO A 195 3.82 10.00 -4.28
CA PRO A 195 3.23 10.67 -5.45
C PRO A 195 3.83 12.04 -5.73
N LEU A 196 4.00 12.85 -4.69
CA LEU A 196 4.57 14.19 -4.82
C LEU A 196 6.04 14.13 -5.23
N HIS A 197 6.82 13.25 -4.58
CA HIS A 197 8.25 13.10 -4.90
C HIS A 197 8.49 12.61 -6.33
N ALA A 198 7.64 11.70 -6.81
CA ALA A 198 7.74 11.16 -8.16
C ALA A 198 7.58 12.23 -9.27
N LEU A 199 6.90 13.34 -8.98
CA LEU A 199 6.81 14.47 -9.92
C LEU A 199 8.18 15.08 -10.26
N ALA A 200 9.17 14.96 -9.38
CA ALA A 200 10.52 15.47 -9.60
C ALA A 200 11.42 14.52 -10.41
N MET A 201 10.97 13.30 -10.71
CA MET A 201 11.75 12.32 -11.47
C MET A 201 12.06 12.86 -12.86
N LEU A 202 13.35 12.87 -13.24
CA LEU A 202 13.84 13.41 -14.54
C LEU A 202 13.48 14.89 -14.76
N LYS A 203 13.39 15.70 -13.72
CA LYS A 203 13.06 17.12 -13.83
C LYS A 203 14.11 17.96 -14.57
N ASN A 204 15.35 17.46 -14.72
CA ASN A 204 16.38 18.06 -15.53
C ASN A 204 16.25 17.55 -16.96
N PRO A 205 16.11 18.44 -17.97
CA PRO A 205 15.91 18.05 -19.37
C PRO A 205 17.03 17.14 -19.89
N ARG A 206 16.66 16.17 -20.72
CA ARG A 206 17.56 15.23 -21.40
C ARG A 206 17.15 15.09 -22.86
N PRO A 207 18.06 14.68 -23.76
CA PRO A 207 17.69 14.45 -25.17
C PRO A 207 16.52 13.46 -25.30
N GLY A 208 15.46 13.88 -25.98
CA GLY A 208 14.25 13.07 -26.18
C GLY A 208 13.30 12.98 -24.98
N ILE A 209 13.62 13.66 -23.88
CA ILE A 209 12.79 13.73 -22.67
C ILE A 209 12.72 15.17 -22.23
N GLU A 210 11.54 15.77 -22.38
CA GLU A 210 11.31 17.15 -21.97
C GLU A 210 10.58 17.16 -20.64
N ALA A 211 11.17 17.81 -19.63
CA ALA A 211 10.52 18.04 -18.36
C ALA A 211 9.33 19.01 -18.55
N ASP A 212 8.21 18.74 -17.90
CA ASP A 212 7.03 19.62 -17.96
C ASP A 212 7.33 21.00 -17.37
N GLU A 213 8.17 21.05 -16.35
CA GLU A 213 8.69 22.26 -15.70
C GLU A 213 10.18 22.04 -15.36
N PRO A 214 11.11 22.46 -16.24
CA PRO A 214 12.53 22.21 -16.03
C PRO A 214 13.02 22.64 -14.64
N GLY A 215 13.71 21.72 -13.96
CA GLY A 215 14.21 21.90 -12.61
C GLY A 215 13.17 21.70 -11.49
N LYS A 216 11.88 21.47 -11.81
CA LYS A 216 10.81 21.27 -10.82
C LYS A 216 10.00 20.00 -11.06
N VAL A 217 9.42 19.85 -12.25
CA VAL A 217 8.53 18.76 -12.63
C VAL A 217 9.10 18.02 -13.83
N GLY A 218 9.20 16.70 -13.72
CA GLY A 218 9.70 15.83 -14.78
C GLY A 218 8.73 15.66 -15.95
N PRO A 219 8.94 14.65 -16.82
CA PRO A 219 8.16 14.44 -18.05
C PRO A 219 6.82 13.77 -17.78
N ILE A 220 6.00 14.34 -16.90
CA ILE A 220 4.76 13.72 -16.41
C ILE A 220 3.73 13.57 -17.52
N LYS A 221 3.57 14.59 -18.39
CA LYS A 221 2.65 14.52 -19.54
C LYS A 221 3.03 13.42 -20.52
N GLN A 222 4.34 13.25 -20.77
CA GLN A 222 4.84 12.17 -21.62
C GLN A 222 4.53 10.80 -21.01
N LEU A 223 4.77 10.63 -19.72
CA LEU A 223 4.44 9.39 -19.01
C LEU A 223 2.94 9.09 -19.01
N GLN A 224 2.10 10.10 -18.73
CA GLN A 224 0.63 9.96 -18.78
C GLN A 224 0.13 9.56 -20.17
N ALA A 225 0.69 10.14 -21.23
CA ALA A 225 0.36 9.79 -22.61
C ALA A 225 0.76 8.32 -22.95
N LEU A 226 1.83 7.82 -22.36
CA LEU A 226 2.22 6.41 -22.50
C LEU A 226 1.30 5.46 -21.71
N ILE A 227 0.95 5.84 -20.48
CA ILE A 227 0.01 5.10 -19.62
C ILE A 227 -1.37 4.99 -20.31
N ALA A 228 -1.83 6.05 -20.94
CA ALA A 228 -3.11 6.08 -21.67
C ALA A 228 -3.20 5.06 -22.83
N LYS A 229 -2.08 4.46 -23.26
CA LYS A 229 -2.08 3.37 -24.26
C LYS A 229 -2.59 2.03 -23.69
N GLY A 230 -2.76 1.92 -22.37
CA GLY A 230 -3.38 0.78 -21.71
C GLY A 230 -2.51 -0.48 -21.55
N ASN A 231 -1.23 -0.44 -21.90
CA ASN A 231 -0.28 -1.50 -21.57
C ASN A 231 0.53 -1.11 -20.33
N PRO A 232 1.06 -2.08 -19.57
CA PRO A 232 2.03 -1.79 -18.52
C PRO A 232 3.23 -0.99 -19.06
N ILE A 233 3.72 -0.03 -18.29
CA ILE A 233 4.86 0.80 -18.65
C ILE A 233 6.15 0.12 -18.22
N ALA A 234 7.14 0.09 -19.09
CA ALA A 234 8.52 -0.27 -18.76
C ALA A 234 9.44 0.95 -18.85
N TYR A 235 10.13 1.26 -17.77
CA TYR A 235 11.27 2.17 -17.81
C TYR A 235 12.48 1.43 -18.35
N VAL A 236 13.03 1.89 -19.48
CA VAL A 236 14.16 1.25 -20.16
C VAL A 236 15.28 2.28 -20.38
N GLY A 237 16.45 2.03 -19.82
CA GLY A 237 17.65 2.85 -20.01
C GLY A 237 18.84 2.04 -20.48
N ASP A 238 19.91 2.71 -20.90
CA ASP A 238 21.16 2.04 -21.27
C ASP A 238 21.91 1.61 -20.00
N VAL A 239 21.95 2.47 -18.99
CA VAL A 239 22.40 2.18 -17.63
C VAL A 239 21.46 2.84 -16.64
N VAL A 240 20.84 2.08 -15.74
CA VAL A 240 19.82 2.58 -14.80
C VAL A 240 20.19 2.23 -13.36
N GLY A 241 20.05 3.19 -12.46
CA GLY A 241 20.18 2.99 -11.02
C GLY A 241 21.62 3.05 -10.48
N THR A 242 22.51 3.76 -11.15
CA THR A 242 23.84 4.10 -10.63
C THR A 242 23.75 5.15 -9.50
N GLY A 243 24.84 5.35 -8.79
CA GLY A 243 24.91 6.30 -7.67
C GLY A 243 24.54 5.66 -6.33
N SER A 244 24.13 6.48 -5.37
CA SER A 244 23.81 6.02 -4.02
C SER A 244 22.51 5.20 -3.97
N SER A 245 22.44 4.19 -3.10
CA SER A 245 21.22 3.40 -2.92
C SER A 245 20.12 4.25 -2.30
N ARG A 246 19.07 4.53 -3.07
CA ARG A 246 17.89 5.31 -2.63
C ARG A 246 16.60 4.57 -2.96
N LYS A 247 15.90 4.12 -1.92
CA LYS A 247 14.57 3.51 -2.07
C LYS A 247 13.57 4.45 -2.74
N SER A 248 13.69 5.76 -2.49
CA SER A 248 12.85 6.77 -3.14
C SER A 248 13.02 6.83 -4.65
N ALA A 249 14.19 6.47 -5.21
CA ALA A 249 14.39 6.35 -6.65
C ALA A 249 13.54 5.22 -7.24
N THR A 250 13.54 4.05 -6.60
CA THR A 250 12.67 2.93 -6.97
C THR A 250 11.19 3.30 -6.84
N ASN A 251 10.81 3.97 -5.74
CA ASN A 251 9.43 4.42 -5.54
C ASN A 251 8.96 5.38 -6.64
N SER A 252 9.83 6.31 -7.09
CA SER A 252 9.49 7.24 -8.18
C SER A 252 9.23 6.51 -9.49
N VAL A 253 10.06 5.53 -9.84
CA VAL A 253 9.83 4.70 -11.04
C VAL A 253 8.55 3.88 -10.90
N LEU A 254 8.37 3.18 -9.79
CA LEU A 254 7.19 2.34 -9.53
C LEU A 254 5.90 3.15 -9.47
N TRP A 255 5.95 4.42 -9.08
CA TRP A 255 4.78 5.28 -9.11
C TRP A 255 4.15 5.37 -10.51
N PHE A 256 4.95 5.32 -11.57
CA PHE A 256 4.47 5.37 -12.96
C PHE A 256 4.38 4.00 -13.63
N THR A 257 5.16 3.02 -13.17
CA THR A 257 5.29 1.71 -13.84
C THR A 257 4.71 0.55 -13.06
N GLY A 258 4.43 0.71 -11.78
CA GLY A 258 3.92 -0.33 -10.90
C GLY A 258 2.41 -0.38 -10.83
N ASP A 259 1.90 -1.46 -10.24
CA ASP A 259 0.48 -1.65 -9.96
C ASP A 259 0.13 -1.14 -8.55
N ASP A 260 -1.11 -0.67 -8.38
CA ASP A 260 -1.61 -0.27 -7.07
C ASP A 260 -1.73 -1.47 -6.13
N ILE A 261 -1.30 -1.29 -4.88
CA ILE A 261 -1.55 -2.27 -3.83
C ILE A 261 -2.87 -1.91 -3.16
N PRO A 262 -3.87 -2.81 -3.22
CA PRO A 262 -5.14 -2.59 -2.53
C PRO A 262 -4.93 -2.34 -1.04
N PHE A 263 -5.74 -1.46 -0.46
CA PHE A 263 -5.75 -1.11 0.97
C PHE A 263 -4.50 -0.38 1.50
N ILE A 264 -3.48 -0.14 0.67
CA ILE A 264 -2.29 0.62 1.06
C ILE A 264 -2.28 1.94 0.32
N PRO A 265 -2.60 3.06 0.99
CA PRO A 265 -2.68 4.36 0.32
C PRO A 265 -1.35 4.76 -0.31
N ASN A 266 -1.41 5.23 -1.55
CA ASN A 266 -0.27 5.81 -2.28
C ASN A 266 0.95 4.87 -2.41
N LYS A 267 0.73 3.57 -2.45
CA LYS A 267 1.77 2.56 -2.69
C LYS A 267 1.55 1.85 -4.02
N ARG A 268 2.62 1.72 -4.77
CA ARG A 268 2.70 0.94 -6.00
C ARG A 268 3.93 0.04 -5.92
N PHE A 269 3.72 -1.25 -5.88
CA PHE A 269 4.78 -2.24 -5.81
C PHE A 269 4.43 -3.42 -6.72
N GLY A 270 4.36 -3.26 -7.91
CA GLY A 270 4.18 -4.33 -8.85
C GLY A 270 5.15 -4.13 -9.99
N GLY A 271 5.35 -5.15 -10.75
CA GLY A 271 6.17 -5.07 -11.94
C GLY A 271 7.34 -6.04 -11.93
N TYR A 272 7.89 -6.25 -13.11
CA TYR A 272 9.02 -7.14 -13.33
C TYR A 272 10.28 -6.30 -13.49
N CYS A 273 11.29 -6.55 -12.67
CA CYS A 273 12.61 -5.98 -12.87
C CYS A 273 13.42 -6.97 -13.72
N LEU A 274 13.61 -6.65 -14.98
CA LEU A 274 14.40 -7.45 -15.94
C LEU A 274 15.86 -6.98 -16.03
N GLY A 275 16.36 -6.22 -15.09
CA GLY A 275 17.70 -5.67 -15.11
C GLY A 275 18.35 -5.64 -13.76
N ASN A 276 19.66 -5.74 -13.75
CA ASN A 276 20.52 -5.97 -12.58
C ASN A 276 20.65 -4.80 -11.59
N LYS A 277 19.89 -3.69 -11.67
CA LYS A 277 20.42 -2.49 -11.02
C LYS A 277 19.45 -1.64 -10.22
N ILE A 278 18.17 -1.88 -10.29
CA ILE A 278 17.25 -1.45 -9.25
C ILE A 278 16.58 -2.71 -8.73
N ALA A 279 17.25 -3.39 -7.83
CA ALA A 279 16.54 -4.36 -7.01
C ALA A 279 15.56 -3.55 -6.15
N PRO A 280 14.25 -3.81 -6.19
CA PRO A 280 13.37 -3.32 -5.16
C PRO A 280 13.91 -3.87 -3.85
N ILE A 281 14.49 -3.01 -3.04
CA ILE A 281 14.87 -3.35 -1.67
C ILE A 281 13.60 -3.14 -0.86
N PHE A 282 12.92 -4.24 -0.59
CA PHE A 282 11.79 -4.31 0.31
C PHE A 282 12.27 -4.29 1.76
#